data_20f381875a9a152afe76093e591da07a
#
_entry.id   20f381875a9a152afe76093e591da07a
#
_cell.length_a   1.000
_cell.length_b   1.000
_cell.length_c   1.000
_cell.angle_alpha   90.00
_cell.angle_beta   90.00
_cell.angle_gamma   90.00
#
_symmetry.space_group_name_H-M   'P 1'
#
loop_
_entity.id
_entity.type
_entity.pdbx_description
1 polymer ?
#
loop_
_entity_poly.entity_id
_entity_poly.type
_entity_poly.pdbx_seq_one_letter_code
_entity_poly.pdbx_strand_id
1 'polypeptide(L)'
;SFKPIIGAIGLTTGAFSADDDFGRSGTKWQNDSSWGDFYITTLSTYNGPANLKNALIHSDNIYFAKAALKIGGKNLINSLKNIGFGQQIEFPQTISKSSYSNSESFTNETQLANSGYGQGEVLVNPINMAMMYSAFVNEGNMIMPYLEYKENARSQTAKYYKENAFSKEAANEVRDDLI
;
A
#
# COMPACT_ATOMS: atom_id res chain seq x y z
N SER A 1 -0.84 8.53 2.19
CA SER A 1 -1.64 7.94 1.09
C SER A 1 -1.20 6.53 0.68
N PHE A 2 0.00 6.05 1.06
CA PHE A 2 0.45 4.69 0.68
C PHE A 2 0.03 3.60 1.69
N LYS A 3 -0.17 3.95 2.94
CA LYS A 3 -0.53 3.04 4.03
C LYS A 3 -1.78 2.17 3.77
N PRO A 4 -2.89 2.69 3.21
CA PRO A 4 -4.04 1.86 2.87
C PRO A 4 -3.71 0.74 1.88
N ILE A 5 -2.79 0.98 0.94
CA ILE A 5 -2.34 -0.03 -0.02
C ILE A 5 -1.62 -1.17 0.70
N ILE A 6 -0.73 -0.86 1.64
CA ILE A 6 -0.03 -1.87 2.45
C ILE A 6 -1.01 -2.64 3.34
N GLY A 7 -2.00 -1.96 3.93
CA GLY A 7 -3.08 -2.62 4.68
C GLY A 7 -3.82 -3.64 3.82
N ALA A 8 -4.27 -3.23 2.64
CA ALA A 8 -4.98 -4.11 1.70
C ALA A 8 -4.11 -5.28 1.22
N ILE A 9 -2.82 -5.07 0.97
CA ILE A 9 -1.89 -6.16 0.62
C ILE A 9 -1.77 -7.15 1.78
N GLY A 10 -1.60 -6.67 3.02
CA GLY A 10 -1.48 -7.54 4.19
C GLY A 10 -2.71 -8.40 4.42
N LEU A 11 -3.90 -7.82 4.31
CA LEU A 11 -5.17 -8.55 4.41
C LEU A 11 -5.34 -9.54 3.24
N THR A 12 -5.08 -9.12 2.01
CA THR A 12 -5.22 -9.96 0.81
C THR A 12 -4.30 -11.17 0.83
N THR A 13 -3.06 -11.00 1.31
CA THR A 13 -2.08 -12.07 1.41
C THR A 13 -2.26 -12.96 2.65
N GLY A 14 -3.15 -12.56 3.58
CA GLY A 14 -3.34 -13.25 4.85
C GLY A 14 -2.14 -13.10 5.81
N ALA A 15 -1.29 -12.11 5.59
CA ALA A 15 -0.14 -11.84 6.46
C ALA A 15 -0.57 -11.40 7.86
N PHE A 16 -1.72 -10.77 7.98
CA PHE A 16 -2.38 -10.38 9.22
C PHE A 16 -3.88 -10.12 8.98
N SER A 17 -4.63 -10.06 10.08
CA SER A 17 -6.04 -9.66 10.13
C SER A 17 -6.19 -8.20 10.56
N ALA A 18 -7.32 -7.57 10.22
CA ALA A 18 -7.56 -6.14 10.53
C ALA A 18 -7.52 -5.86 12.06
N ASP A 19 -7.97 -6.82 12.86
CA ASP A 19 -8.03 -6.72 14.33
C ASP A 19 -6.71 -7.08 15.02
N ASP A 20 -5.70 -7.58 14.31
CA ASP A 20 -4.43 -7.95 14.91
C ASP A 20 -3.76 -6.73 15.56
N ASP A 21 -3.48 -6.85 16.87
CA ASP A 21 -2.75 -5.84 17.62
C ASP A 21 -1.24 -6.05 17.51
N PHE A 22 -0.55 -5.14 16.80
CA PHE A 22 0.91 -5.20 16.62
C PHE A 22 1.70 -4.63 17.81
N GLY A 23 1.00 -4.24 18.87
CA GLY A 23 1.59 -3.64 20.06
C GLY A 23 2.06 -2.20 19.82
N ARG A 24 1.75 -1.34 20.79
CA ARG A 24 2.18 0.06 20.76
C ARG A 24 3.65 0.17 21.16
N SER A 25 4.39 0.99 20.41
CA SER A 25 5.84 1.17 20.62
C SER A 25 6.22 2.62 20.97
N GLY A 26 5.24 3.42 21.42
CA GLY A 26 5.45 4.86 21.62
C GLY A 26 5.62 5.58 20.27
N THR A 27 6.49 6.59 20.23
CA THR A 27 6.75 7.39 19.01
C THR A 27 8.01 6.97 18.26
N LYS A 28 8.75 5.98 18.76
CA LYS A 28 10.04 5.53 18.22
C LYS A 28 10.16 4.01 18.35
N TRP A 29 10.54 3.33 17.27
CA TRP A 29 10.67 1.88 17.24
C TRP A 29 11.75 1.41 16.28
N GLN A 30 12.44 0.34 16.65
CA GLN A 30 13.27 -0.48 15.77
C GLN A 30 12.95 -1.95 16.01
N ASN A 31 13.16 -2.81 15.01
CA ASN A 31 12.85 -4.23 15.15
C ASN A 31 13.80 -4.90 16.15
N ASP A 32 15.09 -4.66 15.99
CA ASP A 32 16.12 -5.11 16.91
C ASP A 32 17.41 -4.28 16.77
N SER A 33 18.44 -4.62 17.55
CA SER A 33 19.72 -3.90 17.59
C SER A 33 20.53 -3.98 16.29
N SER A 34 20.18 -4.87 15.35
CA SER A 34 20.87 -4.95 14.04
C SER A 34 20.65 -3.71 13.19
N TRP A 35 19.60 -2.91 13.50
CA TRP A 35 19.31 -1.64 12.84
C TRP A 35 20.24 -0.49 13.32
N GLY A 36 21.06 -0.72 14.33
CA GLY A 36 21.97 0.29 14.90
C GLY A 36 21.20 1.52 15.41
N ASP A 37 21.55 2.70 14.90
CA ASP A 37 20.91 3.97 15.29
C ASP A 37 19.65 4.30 14.44
N PHE A 38 19.24 3.41 13.56
CA PHE A 38 18.07 3.63 12.73
C PHE A 38 16.78 3.26 13.49
N TYR A 39 15.82 4.16 13.47
CA TYR A 39 14.50 3.98 14.07
C TYR A 39 13.40 4.50 13.17
N ILE A 40 12.25 3.81 13.22
CA ILE A 40 11.01 4.32 12.65
C ILE A 40 10.33 5.22 13.69
N THR A 41 9.83 6.37 13.26
CA THR A 41 9.12 7.30 14.13
C THR A 41 7.71 7.56 13.61
N THR A 42 6.78 7.80 14.54
CA THR A 42 5.43 8.27 14.26
C THR A 42 5.18 9.58 15.00
N LEU A 43 4.19 10.36 14.54
CA LEU A 43 3.99 11.73 15.03
C LEU A 43 3.42 11.78 16.46
N SER A 44 2.55 10.84 16.80
CA SER A 44 1.86 10.80 18.09
C SER A 44 1.58 9.38 18.51
N THR A 45 1.30 9.20 19.79
CA THR A 45 0.69 7.99 20.35
C THR A 45 -0.82 8.13 20.40
N TYR A 46 -1.51 7.00 20.47
CA TYR A 46 -2.97 6.93 20.62
C TYR A 46 -3.35 5.86 21.62
N ASN A 47 -4.59 5.90 22.09
CA ASN A 47 -5.16 4.87 22.99
C ASN A 47 -5.79 3.74 22.17
N GLY A 48 -5.91 2.55 22.77
CA GLY A 48 -6.45 1.36 22.13
C GLY A 48 -5.40 0.47 21.46
N PRO A 49 -5.82 -0.60 20.77
CA PRO A 49 -4.92 -1.54 20.10
C PRO A 49 -4.22 -0.90 18.89
N ALA A 50 -3.01 -1.36 18.60
CA ALA A 50 -2.33 -1.03 17.36
C ALA A 50 -2.80 -1.97 16.24
N ASN A 51 -4.06 -1.83 15.83
CA ASN A 51 -4.70 -2.54 14.73
C ASN A 51 -4.80 -1.66 13.47
N LEU A 52 -5.27 -2.24 12.36
CA LEU A 52 -5.31 -1.56 11.07
C LEU A 52 -6.10 -0.25 11.12
N LYS A 53 -7.30 -0.26 11.70
CA LYS A 53 -8.17 0.91 11.82
C LYS A 53 -7.49 2.06 12.56
N ASN A 54 -7.00 1.81 13.75
CA ASN A 54 -6.32 2.84 14.55
C ASN A 54 -5.04 3.34 13.86
N ALA A 55 -4.29 2.45 13.21
CA ALA A 55 -3.09 2.82 12.46
C ALA A 55 -3.40 3.71 11.25
N LEU A 56 -4.52 3.50 10.56
CA LEU A 56 -4.97 4.37 9.47
C LEU A 56 -5.43 5.73 10.00
N ILE A 57 -6.28 5.76 11.02
CA ILE A 57 -6.78 7.00 11.66
C ILE A 57 -5.63 7.89 12.14
N HIS A 58 -4.64 7.30 12.82
CA HIS A 58 -3.52 8.02 13.41
C HIS A 58 -2.29 8.12 12.50
N SER A 59 -2.38 7.57 11.28
CA SER A 59 -1.27 7.55 10.31
C SER A 59 0.03 6.96 10.89
N ASP A 60 -0.07 5.85 11.61
CA ASP A 60 1.01 5.24 12.37
C ASP A 60 2.06 4.58 11.46
N ASN A 61 3.22 5.20 11.34
CA ASN A 61 4.34 4.66 10.56
C ASN A 61 4.87 3.36 11.13
N ILE A 62 4.88 3.22 12.47
CA ILE A 62 5.44 2.05 13.16
C ILE A 62 4.59 0.82 12.86
N TYR A 63 3.26 0.95 12.92
CA TYR A 63 2.35 -0.12 12.52
C TYR A 63 2.63 -0.60 11.09
N PHE A 64 2.71 0.34 10.14
CA PHE A 64 2.89 -0.03 8.73
C PHE A 64 4.30 -0.55 8.40
N ALA A 65 5.32 -0.15 9.16
CA ALA A 65 6.62 -0.78 9.10
C ALA A 65 6.57 -2.24 9.54
N LYS A 66 5.94 -2.51 10.69
CA LYS A 66 5.69 -3.88 11.18
C LYS A 66 4.85 -4.69 10.19
N ALA A 67 3.84 -4.07 9.56
CA ALA A 67 3.01 -4.70 8.54
C ALA A 67 3.85 -5.14 7.33
N ALA A 68 4.74 -4.29 6.81
CA ALA A 68 5.64 -4.66 5.72
C ALA A 68 6.56 -5.83 6.07
N LEU A 69 7.09 -5.85 7.30
CA LEU A 69 7.90 -6.98 7.78
C LEU A 69 7.07 -8.27 7.89
N LYS A 70 5.83 -8.20 8.36
CA LYS A 70 4.92 -9.37 8.43
C LYS A 70 4.55 -9.90 7.03
N ILE A 71 4.30 -9.02 6.06
CA ILE A 71 4.06 -9.41 4.66
C ILE A 71 5.30 -10.10 4.10
N GLY A 72 6.48 -9.59 4.43
CA GLY A 72 7.77 -10.07 3.94
C GLY A 72 8.11 -9.57 2.54
N GLY A 73 9.40 -9.37 2.29
CA GLY A 73 9.88 -8.72 1.06
C GLY A 73 9.41 -9.37 -0.23
N LYS A 74 9.45 -10.70 -0.32
CA LYS A 74 9.02 -11.44 -1.52
C LYS A 74 7.53 -11.26 -1.82
N ASN A 75 6.68 -11.40 -0.80
CA ASN A 75 5.23 -11.24 -0.96
C ASN A 75 4.87 -9.79 -1.28
N LEU A 76 5.53 -8.83 -0.63
CA LEU A 76 5.30 -7.41 -0.90
C LEU A 76 5.70 -7.05 -2.33
N ILE A 77 6.86 -7.50 -2.82
CA ILE A 77 7.29 -7.28 -4.22
C ILE A 77 6.26 -7.86 -5.20
N ASN A 78 5.83 -9.10 -5.00
CA ASN A 78 4.85 -9.74 -5.87
C ASN A 78 3.53 -8.97 -5.88
N SER A 79 3.04 -8.53 -4.71
CA SER A 79 1.81 -7.75 -4.60
C SER A 79 1.93 -6.39 -5.26
N LEU A 80 3.06 -5.69 -5.07
CA LEU A 80 3.31 -4.39 -5.71
C LEU A 80 3.40 -4.51 -7.23
N LYS A 81 4.08 -5.53 -7.76
CA LYS A 81 4.10 -5.82 -9.20
C LYS A 81 2.70 -6.10 -9.74
N ASN A 82 1.88 -6.82 -8.98
CA ASN A 82 0.49 -7.13 -9.37
C ASN A 82 -0.40 -5.89 -9.52
N ILE A 83 -0.09 -4.80 -8.81
CA ILE A 83 -0.84 -3.53 -8.87
C ILE A 83 -0.12 -2.44 -9.69
N GLY A 84 0.85 -2.82 -10.52
CA GLY A 84 1.45 -1.96 -11.55
C GLY A 84 2.82 -1.38 -11.24
N PHE A 85 3.44 -1.70 -10.09
CA PHE A 85 4.81 -1.26 -9.81
C PHE A 85 5.81 -1.96 -10.73
N GLY A 86 6.80 -1.21 -11.23
CA GLY A 86 7.80 -1.69 -12.16
C GLY A 86 7.29 -1.91 -13.59
N GLN A 87 5.99 -1.69 -13.84
CA GLN A 87 5.35 -1.94 -15.13
C GLN A 87 5.03 -0.63 -15.85
N GLN A 88 5.11 -0.66 -17.18
CA GLN A 88 4.59 0.41 -18.01
C GLN A 88 3.08 0.25 -18.12
N ILE A 89 2.33 1.26 -17.66
CA ILE A 89 0.89 1.31 -17.87
C ILE A 89 0.64 1.95 -19.22
N GLU A 90 -0.07 1.24 -20.09
CA GLU A 90 -0.32 1.65 -21.46
C GLU A 90 -1.30 2.82 -21.55
N PHE A 91 -0.80 3.98 -21.93
CA PHE A 91 -1.55 5.18 -22.26
C PHE A 91 -1.06 5.74 -23.59
N PRO A 92 -1.84 6.60 -24.28
CA PRO A 92 -1.37 7.29 -25.47
C PRO A 92 -0.09 8.11 -25.26
N GLN A 93 0.11 8.57 -24.02
CA GLN A 93 1.30 9.28 -23.59
C GLN A 93 2.11 8.42 -22.64
N THR A 94 3.44 8.46 -22.76
CA THR A 94 4.32 7.75 -21.84
C THR A 94 4.28 8.40 -20.45
N ILE A 95 3.97 7.63 -19.43
CA ILE A 95 3.99 8.03 -18.02
C ILE A 95 5.11 7.31 -17.28
N SER A 96 5.66 7.95 -16.25
CA SER A 96 6.67 7.32 -15.40
C SER A 96 6.11 6.11 -14.66
N LYS A 97 6.90 5.06 -14.54
CA LYS A 97 6.55 3.87 -13.75
C LYS A 97 6.57 4.19 -12.26
N SER A 98 5.66 3.56 -11.50
CA SER A 98 5.84 3.44 -10.06
C SER A 98 6.95 2.44 -9.76
N SER A 99 7.77 2.70 -8.75
CA SER A 99 8.84 1.80 -8.31
C SER A 99 8.82 1.64 -6.79
N TYR A 100 9.23 0.48 -6.30
CA TYR A 100 9.34 0.18 -4.87
C TYR A 100 10.78 0.14 -4.39
N SER A 101 11.74 0.03 -5.33
CA SER A 101 13.17 0.01 -5.08
C SER A 101 13.94 0.32 -6.35
N ASN A 102 15.14 0.89 -6.22
CA ASN A 102 16.05 1.14 -7.32
C ASN A 102 16.69 -0.14 -7.87
N SER A 103 16.75 -1.21 -7.07
CA SER A 103 17.35 -2.52 -7.43
C SER A 103 16.33 -3.62 -7.69
N GLU A 104 15.05 -3.30 -7.75
CA GLU A 104 13.93 -4.26 -7.87
C GLU A 104 13.88 -5.32 -6.75
N SER A 105 14.58 -5.08 -5.65
CA SER A 105 14.61 -5.92 -4.45
C SER A 105 14.74 -5.05 -3.21
N PHE A 106 14.34 -5.57 -2.05
CA PHE A 106 14.68 -4.95 -0.77
C PHE A 106 16.04 -5.48 -0.31
N THR A 107 17.01 -4.59 -0.17
CA THR A 107 18.40 -4.96 0.15
C THR A 107 18.62 -5.26 1.63
N ASN A 108 17.74 -4.74 2.50
CA ASN A 108 17.79 -4.96 3.93
C ASN A 108 16.40 -4.77 4.56
N GLU A 109 16.29 -5.15 5.83
CA GLU A 109 15.05 -5.10 6.59
C GLU A 109 14.55 -3.66 6.82
N THR A 110 15.45 -2.70 7.03
CA THR A 110 15.07 -1.30 7.22
C THR A 110 14.45 -0.69 5.97
N GLN A 111 14.96 -1.06 4.78
CA GLN A 111 14.36 -0.65 3.51
C GLN A 111 12.95 -1.24 3.34
N LEU A 112 12.78 -2.53 3.65
CA LEU A 112 11.46 -3.18 3.63
C LEU A 112 10.50 -2.49 4.60
N ALA A 113 10.92 -2.22 5.83
CA ALA A 113 10.10 -1.55 6.83
C ALA A 113 9.68 -0.13 6.39
N ASN A 114 10.61 0.66 5.82
CA ASN A 114 10.34 2.00 5.29
C ASN A 114 9.31 1.98 4.17
N SER A 115 9.34 0.96 3.31
CA SER A 115 8.38 0.82 2.21
C SER A 115 6.94 0.67 2.71
N GLY A 116 6.74 0.14 3.92
CA GLY A 116 5.43 -0.07 4.52
C GLY A 116 4.61 1.21 4.72
N TYR A 117 5.25 2.35 4.86
CA TYR A 117 4.55 3.64 4.98
C TYR A 117 4.89 4.63 3.84
N GLY A 118 5.43 4.09 2.72
CA GLY A 118 5.67 4.86 1.51
C GLY A 118 6.89 5.78 1.58
N GLN A 119 7.91 5.35 2.31
CA GLN A 119 9.20 6.04 2.42
C GLN A 119 10.33 5.20 1.80
N GLY A 120 11.56 5.68 1.92
CA GLY A 120 12.71 5.05 1.29
C GLY A 120 12.71 5.26 -0.22
N GLU A 121 12.78 4.19 -0.99
CA GLU A 121 12.85 4.22 -2.46
C GLU A 121 11.49 4.08 -3.17
N VAL A 122 10.39 4.14 -2.42
CA VAL A 122 9.04 4.01 -3.00
C VAL A 122 8.67 5.29 -3.74
N LEU A 123 8.48 5.18 -5.04
CA LEU A 123 8.00 6.25 -5.93
C LEU A 123 6.71 5.81 -6.60
N VAL A 124 5.67 6.62 -6.51
CA VAL A 124 4.35 6.28 -7.05
C VAL A 124 3.91 7.33 -8.06
N ASN A 125 3.59 6.86 -9.26
CA ASN A 125 2.93 7.70 -10.26
C ASN A 125 1.51 8.05 -9.76
N PRO A 126 1.08 9.32 -9.80
CA PRO A 126 -0.24 9.74 -9.32
C PRO A 126 -1.42 9.02 -10.01
N ILE A 127 -1.29 8.70 -11.30
CA ILE A 127 -2.33 7.95 -12.02
C ILE A 127 -2.40 6.52 -11.49
N ASN A 128 -1.26 5.86 -11.30
CA ASN A 128 -1.24 4.52 -10.71
C ASN A 128 -1.79 4.52 -9.27
N MET A 129 -1.52 5.58 -8.48
CA MET A 129 -2.13 5.74 -7.16
C MET A 129 -3.66 5.82 -7.25
N ALA A 130 -4.20 6.62 -8.16
CA ALA A 130 -5.64 6.72 -8.37
C ALA A 130 -6.26 5.37 -8.81
N MET A 131 -5.56 4.62 -9.67
CA MET A 131 -5.98 3.28 -10.07
C MET A 131 -6.03 2.32 -8.88
N MET A 132 -5.02 2.33 -8.00
CA MET A 132 -5.02 1.50 -6.78
C MET A 132 -6.19 1.86 -5.86
N TYR A 133 -6.47 3.15 -5.67
CA TYR A 133 -7.60 3.61 -4.85
C TYR A 133 -8.96 3.26 -5.46
N SER A 134 -9.08 3.16 -6.79
CA SER A 134 -10.31 2.70 -7.42
C SER A 134 -10.72 1.30 -6.96
N ALA A 135 -9.76 0.45 -6.58
CA ALA A 135 -10.04 -0.89 -6.10
C ALA A 135 -10.81 -0.89 -4.76
N PHE A 136 -10.63 0.12 -3.90
CA PHE A 136 -11.34 0.20 -2.62
C PHE A 136 -12.85 0.46 -2.79
N VAL A 137 -13.25 1.11 -3.87
CA VAL A 137 -14.66 1.39 -4.18
C VAL A 137 -15.22 0.50 -5.29
N ASN A 138 -14.45 -0.49 -5.72
CA ASN A 138 -14.82 -1.40 -6.81
C ASN A 138 -14.48 -2.86 -6.49
N GLU A 139 -14.77 -3.29 -5.26
CA GLU A 139 -14.67 -4.68 -4.79
C GLU A 139 -13.29 -5.33 -5.02
N GLY A 140 -12.22 -4.54 -4.90
CA GLY A 140 -10.84 -4.98 -5.09
C GLY A 140 -10.32 -4.94 -6.53
N ASN A 141 -11.14 -4.49 -7.49
CA ASN A 141 -10.75 -4.41 -8.89
C ASN A 141 -10.22 -3.02 -9.25
N MET A 142 -9.01 -2.94 -9.79
CA MET A 142 -8.42 -1.71 -10.30
C MET A 142 -8.99 -1.33 -11.65
N ILE A 143 -9.46 -0.10 -11.79
CA ILE A 143 -10.00 0.43 -13.04
C ILE A 143 -8.88 1.02 -13.90
N MET A 144 -8.93 0.77 -15.20
CA MET A 144 -8.09 1.45 -16.19
C MET A 144 -8.71 2.81 -16.51
N PRO A 145 -8.08 3.95 -16.17
CA PRO A 145 -8.66 5.26 -16.42
C PRO A 145 -8.53 5.67 -17.88
N TYR A 146 -9.37 6.60 -18.30
CA TYR A 146 -9.23 7.32 -19.56
C TYR A 146 -8.52 8.66 -19.29
N LEU A 147 -7.52 8.99 -20.10
CA LEU A 147 -6.83 10.28 -20.03
C LEU A 147 -7.40 11.31 -21.00
N GLU A 148 -8.15 10.88 -22.00
CA GLU A 148 -8.78 11.75 -23.01
C GLU A 148 -10.30 11.68 -22.90
N TYR A 149 -10.92 12.86 -22.81
CA TYR A 149 -12.37 12.98 -22.93
C TYR A 149 -12.78 12.94 -24.41
N LYS A 150 -13.74 12.09 -24.74
CA LYS A 150 -14.38 12.06 -26.05
C LYS A 150 -15.82 12.53 -25.90
N GLU A 151 -16.14 13.67 -26.51
CA GLU A 151 -17.43 14.38 -26.35
C GLU A 151 -18.67 13.50 -26.64
N ASN A 152 -18.53 12.52 -27.52
CA ASN A 152 -19.61 11.59 -27.88
C ASN A 152 -19.43 10.18 -27.30
N ALA A 153 -18.53 9.98 -26.37
CA ALA A 153 -18.39 8.71 -25.69
C ALA A 153 -19.58 8.50 -24.75
N ARG A 154 -20.52 7.62 -25.15
CA ARG A 154 -21.53 7.11 -24.22
C ARG A 154 -20.82 6.47 -23.03
N SER A 155 -21.46 6.45 -21.86
CA SER A 155 -20.93 5.77 -20.68
C SER A 155 -20.43 4.38 -21.10
N GLN A 156 -19.11 4.22 -21.11
CA GLN A 156 -18.50 2.94 -21.45
C GLN A 156 -18.42 2.10 -20.18
N THR A 157 -18.60 0.81 -20.31
CA THR A 157 -18.33 -0.13 -19.23
C THR A 157 -16.87 0.06 -18.81
N ALA A 158 -16.64 0.23 -17.51
CA ALA A 158 -15.28 0.37 -16.96
C ALA A 158 -14.42 -0.83 -17.39
N LYS A 159 -13.22 -0.54 -17.89
CA LYS A 159 -12.21 -1.56 -18.15
C LYS A 159 -11.38 -1.75 -16.89
N TYR A 160 -11.14 -3.00 -16.53
CA TYR A 160 -10.23 -3.29 -15.43
C TYR A 160 -8.79 -3.30 -15.92
N TYR A 161 -7.92 -2.62 -15.18
CA TYR A 161 -6.48 -2.81 -15.28
C TYR A 161 -6.09 -4.14 -14.65
N LYS A 162 -6.67 -4.43 -13.48
CA LYS A 162 -6.44 -5.67 -12.75
C LYS A 162 -7.70 -6.07 -11.98
N GLU A 163 -8.22 -7.25 -12.27
CA GLU A 163 -9.24 -7.88 -11.45
C GLU A 163 -8.60 -8.49 -10.20
N ASN A 164 -9.30 -8.39 -9.07
CA ASN A 164 -8.82 -8.90 -7.77
C ASN A 164 -7.40 -8.42 -7.43
N ALA A 165 -7.12 -7.14 -7.67
CA ALA A 165 -5.88 -6.51 -7.24
C ALA A 165 -5.71 -6.61 -5.72
N PHE A 166 -6.82 -6.47 -5.00
CA PHE A 166 -6.98 -6.85 -3.60
C PHE A 166 -8.18 -7.80 -3.48
N SER A 167 -8.24 -8.60 -2.40
CA SER A 167 -9.49 -9.34 -2.14
C SER A 167 -10.63 -8.35 -1.85
N LYS A 168 -11.86 -8.77 -2.17
CA LYS A 168 -13.04 -7.93 -1.93
C LYS A 168 -13.17 -7.55 -0.45
N GLU A 169 -12.91 -8.51 0.43
CA GLU A 169 -12.95 -8.33 1.88
C GLU A 169 -11.90 -7.29 2.33
N ALA A 170 -10.65 -7.41 1.84
CA ALA A 170 -9.59 -6.47 2.15
C ALA A 170 -9.89 -5.05 1.64
N ALA A 171 -10.41 -4.94 0.42
CA ALA A 171 -10.78 -3.66 -0.15
C ALA A 171 -11.90 -2.97 0.64
N ASN A 172 -12.92 -3.71 1.02
CA ASN A 172 -14.04 -3.20 1.82
C ASN A 172 -13.58 -2.79 3.22
N GLU A 173 -12.78 -3.62 3.91
CA GLU A 173 -12.25 -3.31 5.23
C GLU A 173 -11.45 -2.01 5.24
N VAL A 174 -10.49 -1.89 4.31
CA VAL A 174 -9.69 -0.66 4.20
C VAL A 174 -10.56 0.55 3.87
N ARG A 175 -11.54 0.42 2.97
CA ARG A 175 -12.48 1.51 2.66
C ARG A 175 -13.24 1.96 3.91
N ASP A 176 -13.80 1.02 4.66
CA ASP A 176 -14.61 1.31 5.84
C ASP A 176 -13.77 1.93 6.98
N ASP A 177 -12.48 1.61 7.05
CA ASP A 177 -11.53 2.23 7.99
C ASP A 177 -11.06 3.64 7.55
N LEU A 178 -11.31 4.04 6.31
CA LEU A 178 -10.97 5.37 5.77
C LEU A 178 -12.11 6.39 5.91
N ILE A 179 -13.31 5.96 6.28
CA ILE A 179 -14.51 6.78 6.47
C ILE A 179 -14.68 7.14 7.96
#